data_9e3961ab1783836a1bcd1f2aaf97b0a2
#
_entry.id   9e3961ab1783836a1bcd1f2aaf97b0a2
#
_cell.length_a   1.000
_cell.length_b   1.000
_cell.length_c   1.000
_cell.angle_alpha   90.00
_cell.angle_beta   90.00
_cell.angle_gamma   90.00
#
_symmetry.space_group_name_H-M   'P 1'
#
loop_
_entity.id
_entity.type
_entity.pdbx_description
1 polymer ?
#
loop_
_entity_poly.entity_id
_entity_poly.type
_entity_poly.pdbx_seq_one_letter_code
_entity_poly.pdbx_strand_id
1 'polypeptide(L)'
;MDMKTMADRTYHVPRGGLPPQSDLITDRAVFTEAYAVIPKREFSDIVTSFLPGWTRTKLWLIARPMSGFAETFSQYVMEVAPGGGSDAPDAETGAEHWLFFTGGLATLTIGGTGYEMEEGSYAFIPPGTRWTLLAEGGTP
;
A
#
# COMPACT_ATOMS: atom_id res chain seq x y z
N MET A 1 -21.32 10.76 -25.63
CA MET A 1 -21.13 10.11 -24.34
C MET A 1 -22.50 9.90 -23.72
N ASP A 2 -22.89 8.68 -23.50
CA ASP A 2 -24.25 8.37 -23.05
C ASP A 2 -24.44 8.89 -21.61
N MET A 3 -25.53 9.64 -21.36
CA MET A 3 -25.85 10.17 -20.02
C MET A 3 -25.96 9.07 -18.96
N LYS A 4 -26.29 7.85 -19.35
CA LYS A 4 -26.34 6.68 -18.48
C LYS A 4 -24.95 6.30 -17.93
N THR A 5 -23.91 6.47 -18.74
CA THR A 5 -22.51 6.16 -18.36
C THR A 5 -21.93 7.17 -17.38
N MET A 6 -22.39 8.43 -17.42
CA MET A 6 -21.95 9.44 -16.44
C MET A 6 -22.62 9.27 -15.07
N ALA A 7 -23.88 8.86 -15.04
CA ALA A 7 -24.62 8.64 -13.79
C ALA A 7 -24.05 7.45 -12.99
N ASP A 8 -23.51 6.45 -13.67
CA ASP A 8 -22.91 5.27 -13.04
C ASP A 8 -21.52 5.53 -12.43
N ARG A 9 -20.94 6.71 -12.69
CA ARG A 9 -19.54 7.05 -12.31
C ARG A 9 -19.41 8.09 -11.23
N THR A 10 -20.51 8.56 -10.66
CA THR A 10 -20.47 9.63 -9.66
C THR A 10 -21.12 9.23 -8.35
N TYR A 11 -20.67 9.83 -7.27
CA TYR A 11 -21.30 9.74 -5.96
C TYR A 11 -22.77 10.18 -5.94
N HIS A 12 -23.18 10.93 -6.93
CA HIS A 12 -24.51 11.48 -7.06
C HIS A 12 -25.38 10.64 -7.98
N VAL A 13 -25.47 9.36 -7.71
CA VAL A 13 -26.45 8.50 -8.40
C VAL A 13 -27.83 8.87 -7.90
N PRO A 14 -28.78 9.25 -8.80
CA PRO A 14 -30.09 9.77 -8.42
C PRO A 14 -31.01 8.82 -7.63
N ARG A 15 -30.55 7.65 -7.25
CA ARG A 15 -31.38 6.60 -6.60
C ARG A 15 -30.88 6.18 -5.22
N GLY A 16 -30.26 7.10 -4.48
CA GLY A 16 -30.07 6.91 -3.05
C GLY A 16 -29.23 5.70 -2.66
N GLY A 17 -28.00 5.71 -2.97
CA GLY A 17 -27.02 4.74 -2.51
C GLY A 17 -25.65 5.13 -3.03
N LEU A 18 -24.62 4.92 -2.23
CA LEU A 18 -23.27 5.01 -2.72
C LEU A 18 -23.06 3.86 -3.72
N PRO A 19 -22.42 4.12 -4.86
CA PRO A 19 -22.04 3.05 -5.77
C PRO A 19 -21.13 2.04 -5.04
N PRO A 20 -21.03 0.80 -5.51
CA PRO A 20 -20.06 -0.15 -4.99
C PRO A 20 -18.68 0.50 -4.86
N GLN A 21 -17.92 0.17 -3.84
CA GLN A 21 -16.63 0.82 -3.58
C GLN A 21 -15.66 0.68 -4.77
N SER A 22 -15.80 -0.40 -5.56
CA SER A 22 -15.08 -0.59 -6.81
C SER A 22 -15.37 0.49 -7.86
N ASP A 23 -16.56 1.05 -7.85
CA ASP A 23 -16.97 2.09 -8.81
C ASP A 23 -16.55 3.50 -8.37
N LEU A 24 -16.15 3.64 -7.10
CA LEU A 24 -15.61 4.89 -6.55
C LEU A 24 -14.14 5.11 -6.94
N ILE A 25 -13.46 4.06 -7.32
CA ILE A 25 -12.06 4.10 -7.75
C ILE A 25 -12.08 4.05 -9.27
N THR A 26 -12.20 5.13 -9.90
CA THR A 26 -12.23 5.42 -11.33
C THR A 26 -12.41 4.22 -12.30
N ASP A 27 -12.82 4.48 -13.51
CA ASP A 27 -12.98 3.49 -14.58
C ASP A 27 -11.69 2.85 -15.11
N ARG A 28 -10.55 3.19 -14.51
CA ARG A 28 -9.22 2.67 -14.88
C ARG A 28 -8.73 1.54 -13.99
N ALA A 29 -9.21 1.47 -12.76
CA ALA A 29 -8.93 0.34 -11.89
C ALA A 29 -9.96 -0.76 -12.12
N VAL A 30 -9.51 -2.00 -12.15
CA VAL A 30 -10.35 -3.19 -12.32
C VAL A 30 -10.28 -4.03 -11.06
N PHE A 31 -11.43 -4.33 -10.49
CA PHE A 31 -11.56 -5.22 -9.34
C PHE A 31 -12.52 -6.36 -9.70
N THR A 32 -12.11 -7.58 -9.42
CA THR A 32 -12.91 -8.80 -9.57
C THR A 32 -12.80 -9.62 -8.31
N GLU A 33 -13.55 -10.70 -8.22
CA GLU A 33 -13.40 -11.66 -7.12
C GLU A 33 -12.04 -12.37 -7.11
N ALA A 34 -11.35 -12.40 -8.24
CA ALA A 34 -10.11 -13.15 -8.43
C ALA A 34 -8.86 -12.28 -8.53
N TYR A 35 -8.99 -11.04 -8.99
CA TYR A 35 -7.85 -10.14 -9.19
C TYR A 35 -8.24 -8.67 -9.15
N ALA A 36 -7.23 -7.82 -8.93
CA ALA A 36 -7.33 -6.38 -9.12
C ALA A 36 -6.21 -5.88 -10.03
N VAL A 37 -6.52 -4.90 -10.87
CA VAL A 37 -5.55 -4.18 -11.69
C VAL A 37 -5.69 -2.69 -11.38
N ILE A 38 -4.65 -2.10 -10.81
CA ILE A 38 -4.63 -0.69 -10.42
C ILE A 38 -3.52 0.01 -11.20
N PRO A 39 -3.85 0.80 -12.22
CA PRO A 39 -2.85 1.53 -13.01
C PRO A 39 -2.09 2.56 -12.17
N LYS A 40 -0.85 2.84 -12.54
CA LYS A 40 0.03 3.77 -11.81
C LYS A 40 -0.60 5.14 -11.53
N ARG A 41 -1.44 5.65 -12.41
CA ARG A 41 -2.09 6.96 -12.24
C ARG A 41 -3.06 7.01 -11.07
N GLU A 42 -3.63 5.89 -10.67
CA GLU A 42 -4.57 5.80 -9.55
C GLU A 42 -3.87 5.98 -8.19
N PHE A 43 -2.56 5.76 -8.12
CA PHE A 43 -1.77 5.99 -6.90
C PHE A 43 -1.59 7.46 -6.54
N SER A 44 -1.96 8.39 -7.41
CA SER A 44 -1.90 9.82 -7.11
C SER A 44 -3.06 10.32 -6.24
N ASP A 45 -4.18 9.60 -6.23
CA ASP A 45 -5.44 10.10 -5.72
C ASP A 45 -5.77 9.63 -4.29
N ILE A 46 -5.24 8.49 -3.87
CA ILE A 46 -5.52 7.91 -2.55
C ILE A 46 -4.21 7.64 -1.83
N VAL A 47 -3.77 8.58 -1.04
CA VAL A 47 -2.54 8.47 -0.25
C VAL A 47 -2.81 8.80 1.21
N THR A 48 -2.23 8.00 2.08
CA THR A 48 -2.11 8.34 3.51
C THR A 48 -0.67 8.77 3.79
N SER A 49 -0.51 9.94 4.34
CA SER A 49 0.79 10.48 4.75
C SER A 49 1.10 10.28 6.24
N PHE A 50 0.16 9.71 6.96
CA PHE A 50 0.33 9.35 8.37
C PHE A 50 0.10 7.84 8.56
N LEU A 51 1.15 7.17 9.00
CA LEU A 51 1.12 5.76 9.37
C LEU A 51 1.73 5.63 10.78
N PRO A 52 0.97 5.12 11.77
CA PRO A 52 1.48 5.00 13.13
C PRO A 52 2.80 4.21 13.19
N GLY A 53 3.78 4.74 13.91
CA GLY A 53 5.09 4.13 14.02
C GLY A 53 6.03 4.35 12.83
N TRP A 54 5.57 5.03 11.79
CA TRP A 54 6.38 5.37 10.62
C TRP A 54 6.63 6.86 10.52
N THR A 55 7.81 7.23 10.09
CA THR A 55 8.20 8.63 9.85
C THR A 55 8.46 8.87 8.38
N ARG A 56 8.09 10.04 7.87
CA ARG A 56 8.35 10.47 6.48
C ARG A 56 7.91 9.45 5.43
N THR A 57 6.76 8.83 5.65
CA THR A 57 6.25 7.72 4.83
C THR A 57 4.87 8.07 4.29
N LYS A 58 4.68 7.81 3.00
CA LYS A 58 3.38 7.80 2.34
C LYS A 58 2.98 6.38 2.03
N LEU A 59 1.69 6.10 2.08
CA LEU A 59 1.15 4.76 1.89
C LEU A 59 -0.05 4.81 0.96
N TRP A 60 -0.07 3.93 -0.01
CA TRP A 60 -1.23 3.64 -0.85
C TRP A 60 -1.76 2.25 -0.51
N LEU A 61 -2.99 2.20 -0.06
CA LEU A 61 -3.67 0.95 0.26
C LEU A 61 -4.17 0.28 -1.03
N ILE A 62 -3.66 -0.93 -1.30
CA ILE A 62 -4.05 -1.72 -2.47
C ILE A 62 -5.13 -2.72 -2.10
N ALA A 63 -4.92 -3.47 -1.03
CA ALA A 63 -5.83 -4.47 -0.54
C ALA A 63 -5.82 -4.54 0.99
N ARG A 64 -6.94 -4.88 1.56
CA ARG A 64 -7.11 -5.14 3.00
C ARG A 64 -8.26 -6.11 3.22
N PRO A 65 -8.41 -6.71 4.41
CA PRO A 65 -9.47 -7.69 4.67
C PRO A 65 -10.90 -7.25 4.39
N MET A 66 -11.16 -5.95 4.28
CA MET A 66 -12.48 -5.40 3.96
C MET A 66 -12.68 -5.10 2.47
N SER A 67 -11.73 -5.43 1.61
CA SER A 67 -11.73 -5.06 0.19
C SER A 67 -12.39 -6.09 -0.73
N GLY A 68 -13.07 -7.09 -0.21
CA GLY A 68 -13.82 -8.07 -1.00
C GLY A 68 -12.98 -9.17 -1.65
N PHE A 69 -11.74 -8.93 -2.01
CA PHE A 69 -10.84 -9.95 -2.56
C PHE A 69 -9.64 -10.29 -1.68
N ALA A 70 -9.48 -9.60 -0.56
CA ALA A 70 -8.41 -9.81 0.39
C ALA A 70 -8.99 -10.05 1.78
N GLU A 71 -9.30 -11.30 2.12
CA GLU A 71 -9.87 -11.63 3.41
C GLU A 71 -8.83 -11.80 4.52
N THR A 72 -7.61 -12.14 4.16
CA THR A 72 -6.56 -12.56 5.11
C THR A 72 -5.27 -11.78 5.01
N PHE A 73 -5.14 -10.84 4.09
CA PHE A 73 -3.93 -10.06 3.89
C PHE A 73 -4.22 -8.58 3.63
N SER A 74 -3.21 -7.76 3.83
CA SER A 74 -3.19 -6.36 3.41
C SER A 74 -2.01 -6.14 2.48
N GLN A 75 -2.21 -5.33 1.46
CA GLN A 75 -1.16 -4.95 0.51
C GLN A 75 -1.08 -3.43 0.39
N TYR A 76 0.12 -2.92 0.47
CA TYR A 76 0.41 -1.49 0.39
C TYR A 76 1.52 -1.22 -0.61
N VAL A 77 1.47 -0.06 -1.24
CA VAL A 77 2.65 0.58 -1.82
C VAL A 77 3.08 1.68 -0.87
N MET A 78 4.36 1.72 -0.52
CA MET A 78 4.91 2.69 0.42
C MET A 78 6.03 3.47 -0.23
N GLU A 79 6.05 4.77 -0.01
CA GLU A 79 7.16 5.65 -0.33
C GLU A 79 7.73 6.20 0.97
N VAL A 80 8.95 5.81 1.26
CA VAL A 80 9.67 6.26 2.45
C VAL A 80 10.71 7.29 2.03
N ALA A 81 10.55 8.53 2.47
CA ALA A 81 11.50 9.59 2.15
C ALA A 81 12.83 9.35 2.85
N PRO A 82 13.94 9.89 2.32
CA PRO A 82 15.26 9.78 2.94
C PRO A 82 15.26 10.13 4.43
N GLY A 83 15.82 9.27 5.25
CA GLY A 83 15.85 9.38 6.71
C GLY A 83 14.53 8.99 7.39
N GLY A 84 13.53 8.59 6.61
CA GLY A 84 12.27 8.04 7.14
C GLY A 84 12.34 6.54 7.36
N GLY A 85 11.29 5.99 7.92
CA GLY A 85 11.17 4.57 8.22
C GLY A 85 10.44 4.29 9.51
N SER A 86 10.69 3.14 10.09
CA SER A 86 10.09 2.72 11.35
C SER A 86 11.03 1.84 12.17
N ASP A 87 11.09 2.13 13.47
CA ASP A 87 11.77 1.28 14.47
C ASP A 87 10.86 0.18 15.01
N ALA A 88 9.56 0.29 14.76
CA ALA A 88 8.55 -0.67 15.18
C ALA A 88 7.41 -0.72 14.16
N PRO A 89 7.68 -1.30 12.96
CA PRO A 89 6.73 -1.28 11.85
C PRO A 89 5.50 -2.15 12.09
N ASP A 90 5.59 -3.06 13.05
CA ASP A 90 4.52 -3.99 13.39
C ASP A 90 3.69 -3.53 14.58
N ALA A 91 2.43 -3.23 14.31
CA ALA A 91 1.42 -3.13 15.37
C ALA A 91 0.87 -4.51 15.79
N GLU A 92 0.98 -5.52 14.90
CA GLU A 92 0.49 -6.88 15.11
C GLU A 92 1.60 -7.90 15.01
N THR A 93 1.99 -8.49 16.14
CA THR A 93 3.12 -9.43 16.21
C THR A 93 2.84 -10.81 15.59
N GLY A 94 1.59 -11.08 15.22
CA GLY A 94 1.17 -12.35 14.62
C GLY A 94 1.18 -12.37 13.09
N ALA A 95 1.48 -11.27 12.44
CA ALA A 95 1.49 -11.18 10.99
C ALA A 95 2.87 -11.53 10.41
N GLU A 96 2.89 -12.13 9.24
CA GLU A 96 4.07 -12.23 8.41
C GLU A 96 4.13 -11.06 7.42
N HIS A 97 5.32 -10.67 7.00
CA HIS A 97 5.51 -9.57 6.07
C HIS A 97 6.34 -10.00 4.86
N TRP A 98 5.91 -9.47 3.72
CA TRP A 98 6.57 -9.65 2.44
C TRP A 98 6.89 -8.28 1.88
N LEU A 99 8.17 -7.99 1.68
CA LEU A 99 8.66 -6.72 1.18
C LEU A 99 9.29 -6.91 -0.20
N PHE A 100 8.93 -6.06 -1.15
CA PHE A 100 9.54 -5.99 -2.45
C PHE A 100 9.91 -4.52 -2.75
N PHE A 101 11.16 -4.28 -3.07
CA PHE A 101 11.69 -2.94 -3.30
C PHE A 101 11.64 -2.61 -4.79
N THR A 102 10.91 -1.57 -5.14
CA THR A 102 10.75 -1.11 -6.53
C THR A 102 11.67 0.06 -6.87
N GLY A 103 12.44 0.55 -5.91
CA GLY A 103 13.41 1.63 -6.09
C GLY A 103 13.94 2.15 -4.77
N GLY A 104 14.99 2.96 -4.84
CA GLY A 104 15.63 3.56 -3.68
C GLY A 104 16.59 2.62 -2.94
N LEU A 105 17.12 3.11 -1.84
CA LEU A 105 18.03 2.40 -0.94
C LEU A 105 17.49 2.47 0.47
N ALA A 106 17.54 1.35 1.19
CA ALA A 106 17.13 1.28 2.57
C ALA A 106 17.95 0.24 3.34
N THR A 107 18.05 0.41 4.64
CA THR A 107 18.54 -0.62 5.55
C THR A 107 17.35 -1.31 6.21
N LEU A 108 17.22 -2.59 5.98
CA LEU A 108 16.25 -3.47 6.63
C LEU A 108 16.97 -4.27 7.70
N THR A 109 16.56 -4.14 8.94
CA THR A 109 17.12 -4.94 10.05
C THR A 109 16.09 -5.98 10.47
N ILE A 110 16.47 -7.25 10.43
CA ILE A 110 15.64 -8.39 10.83
C ILE A 110 16.35 -9.18 11.89
N GLY A 111 15.74 -9.34 13.07
CA GLY A 111 16.32 -10.10 14.16
C GLY A 111 17.71 -9.58 14.60
N GLY A 112 17.99 -8.29 14.44
CA GLY A 112 19.25 -7.66 14.78
C GLY A 112 20.31 -7.67 13.66
N THR A 113 20.03 -8.28 12.52
CA THR A 113 20.93 -8.29 11.35
C THR A 113 20.45 -7.27 10.30
N GLY A 114 21.35 -6.37 9.89
CA GLY A 114 21.08 -5.37 8.87
C GLY A 114 21.35 -5.88 7.46
N TYR A 115 20.44 -5.54 6.56
CA TYR A 115 20.52 -5.86 5.12
C TYR A 115 20.34 -4.57 4.32
N GLU A 116 21.22 -4.35 3.36
CA GLU A 116 21.06 -3.28 2.39
C GLU A 116 20.05 -3.71 1.33
N MET A 117 19.01 -2.90 1.13
CA MET A 117 17.93 -3.16 0.20
C MET A 117 17.95 -2.14 -0.93
N GLU A 118 17.86 -2.64 -2.14
CA GLU A 118 17.83 -1.83 -3.37
C GLU A 118 16.70 -2.29 -4.29
N GLU A 119 16.56 -1.69 -5.44
CA GLU A 119 15.58 -2.09 -6.44
C GLU A 119 15.71 -3.58 -6.79
N GLY A 120 14.58 -4.30 -6.75
CA GLY A 120 14.52 -5.75 -6.97
C GLY A 120 14.79 -6.60 -5.72
N SER A 121 15.21 -6.00 -4.61
CA SER A 121 15.36 -6.73 -3.34
C SER A 121 14.03 -7.21 -2.82
N TYR A 122 14.05 -8.38 -2.20
CA TYR A 122 12.90 -9.05 -1.62
C TYR A 122 13.23 -9.54 -0.22
N ALA A 123 12.28 -9.42 0.69
CA ALA A 123 12.41 -9.96 2.04
C ALA A 123 11.11 -10.61 2.51
N PHE A 124 11.26 -11.72 3.19
CA PHE A 124 10.21 -12.38 3.96
C PHE A 124 10.53 -12.28 5.44
N ILE A 125 9.58 -11.82 6.24
CA ILE A 125 9.72 -11.67 7.68
C ILE A 125 8.67 -12.53 8.36
N PRO A 126 9.08 -13.62 9.05
CA PRO A 126 8.15 -14.50 9.75
C PRO A 126 7.42 -13.79 10.89
N PRO A 127 6.25 -14.32 11.30
CA PRO A 127 5.54 -13.80 12.46
C PRO A 127 6.43 -13.80 13.72
N GLY A 128 6.27 -12.76 14.54
CA GLY A 128 7.02 -12.62 15.80
C GLY A 128 8.47 -12.20 15.65
N THR A 129 8.95 -11.95 14.44
CA THR A 129 10.31 -11.48 14.19
C THR A 129 10.35 -9.96 14.24
N ARG A 130 11.18 -9.41 15.10
CA ARG A 130 11.40 -7.96 15.16
C ARG A 130 12.16 -7.48 13.93
N TRP A 131 11.69 -6.42 13.34
CA TRP A 131 12.33 -5.78 12.20
C TRP A 131 12.18 -4.26 12.24
N THR A 132 13.04 -3.58 11.52
CA THR A 132 13.02 -2.12 11.34
C THR A 132 13.40 -1.77 9.93
N LEU A 133 12.95 -0.62 9.45
CA LEU A 133 13.30 -0.10 8.13
C LEU A 133 13.75 1.36 8.26
N LEU A 134 14.87 1.66 7.62
CA LEU A 134 15.38 3.02 7.50
C LEU A 134 15.73 3.29 6.04
N ALA A 135 15.06 4.25 5.42
CA ALA A 135 15.43 4.73 4.10
C ALA A 135 16.71 5.55 4.19
N GLU A 136 17.67 5.24 3.32
CA GLU A 136 18.92 5.98 3.28
C GLU A 136 18.72 7.41 2.79
N GLY A 137 19.51 8.32 3.32
CA GLY A 137 19.53 9.70 2.87
C GLY A 137 19.96 9.73 1.42
N GLY A 138 19.08 10.18 0.53
CA GLY A 138 19.48 10.44 -0.84
C GLY A 138 20.62 11.44 -0.83
N THR A 139 21.71 11.09 -1.46
CA THR A 139 22.74 12.06 -1.82
C THR A 139 22.13 13.04 -2.78
N PRO A 140 22.33 14.33 -2.62
CA PRO A 140 21.83 15.33 -3.53
C PRO A 140 22.39 15.14 -4.93
#